data_24cd1ca6255e5186c980c440c46105d1
#
_entry.id   24cd1ca6255e5186c980c440c46105d1
#
_cell.length_a   1.000
_cell.length_b   1.000
_cell.length_c   1.000
_cell.angle_alpha   90.00
_cell.angle_beta   90.00
_cell.angle_gamma   90.00
#
_symmetry.space_group_name_H-M   'P 1'
#
loop_
_entity.id
_entity.type
_entity.pdbx_description
1 polymer ?
#
loop_
_entity_poly.entity_id
_entity_poly.type
_entity_poly.pdbx_seq_one_letter_code
_entity_poly.pdbx_strand_id
1 'polypeptide(L)'
;RDFCLSRGLGDVYKRQIEVQNPKLGFKPHKHTPKIIYEHGKIRKIFEPEIHEQWLHHIIVLVLEPIITGTAYKYSCGSFPKRGAHYAKRRIEKWLRSDPKGTRNFLKVDIRHFYDSIRLDVLMRELAIRIKDEWFLDVIWLCLREFKKGIPLGFYISQWLANYLLEPLDKLITETLGLDKLVRYMDDVTIYAAAKKALHNADVQIRKMLGQRFRLKLKKNRQVCKFFYQGKRKAMGRPLDFMGFVFYRDKTIIRKRIMLKATQTARHLHKAKEAGRSYCRHNIAAMLSYMGWFSCTDTYECFKRRIKPNVKIGKLKEIISKLDRRKKNHETCLLYTSDA
;
A
#
# COMPACT_ATOMS: atom_id res chain seq x y z
N ARG A 1 -31.68 -15.01 -16.36
CA ARG A 1 -30.30 -15.23 -15.75
C ARG A 1 -29.28 -15.62 -16.81
N ASP A 2 -29.66 -16.44 -17.79
CA ASP A 2 -28.75 -16.95 -18.85
C ASP A 2 -28.37 -15.91 -19.90
N PHE A 3 -29.20 -14.91 -20.14
CA PHE A 3 -28.97 -13.87 -21.15
C PHE A 3 -27.88 -12.87 -20.74
N CYS A 4 -27.75 -12.56 -19.45
CA CYS A 4 -26.65 -11.71 -18.94
C CYS A 4 -25.31 -12.45 -18.92
N LEU A 5 -25.33 -13.76 -18.65
CA LEU A 5 -24.14 -14.62 -18.68
C LEU A 5 -23.64 -14.81 -20.11
N SER A 6 -24.54 -14.98 -21.11
CA SER A 6 -24.16 -15.13 -22.52
C SER A 6 -23.55 -13.85 -23.12
N ARG A 7 -24.06 -12.66 -22.74
CA ARG A 7 -23.43 -11.38 -23.12
C ARG A 7 -22.05 -11.22 -22.48
N GLY A 8 -21.92 -11.52 -21.19
CA GLY A 8 -20.63 -11.46 -20.51
C GLY A 8 -19.59 -12.42 -21.09
N LEU A 9 -19.99 -13.65 -21.44
CA LEU A 9 -19.10 -14.63 -22.09
C LEU A 9 -18.71 -14.17 -23.51
N GLY A 10 -19.66 -13.61 -24.28
CA GLY A 10 -19.38 -13.06 -25.60
C GLY A 10 -18.38 -11.91 -25.56
N ASP A 11 -18.49 -11.02 -24.57
CA ASP A 11 -17.54 -9.91 -24.37
C ASP A 11 -16.16 -10.42 -23.93
N VAL A 12 -16.09 -11.45 -23.07
CA VAL A 12 -14.84 -12.10 -22.69
C VAL A 12 -14.16 -12.75 -23.89
N TYR A 13 -14.92 -13.47 -24.72
CA TYR A 13 -14.37 -14.13 -25.92
C TYR A 13 -13.87 -13.13 -26.97
N LYS A 14 -14.63 -12.05 -27.18
CA LYS A 14 -14.23 -10.95 -28.05
C LYS A 14 -12.95 -10.29 -27.58
N ARG A 15 -12.81 -10.04 -26.29
CA ARG A 15 -11.58 -9.50 -25.69
C ARG A 15 -10.42 -10.47 -25.74
N GLN A 16 -10.68 -11.77 -25.60
CA GLN A 16 -9.66 -12.80 -25.75
C GLN A 16 -9.06 -12.78 -27.18
N ILE A 17 -9.89 -12.63 -28.21
CA ILE A 17 -9.45 -12.48 -29.59
C ILE A 17 -8.70 -11.17 -29.80
N GLU A 18 -9.16 -10.05 -29.24
CA GLU A 18 -8.49 -8.75 -29.28
C GLU A 18 -7.11 -8.80 -28.62
N VAL A 19 -6.96 -9.56 -27.51
CA VAL A 19 -5.70 -9.74 -26.81
C VAL A 19 -4.76 -10.70 -27.55
N GLN A 20 -5.31 -11.76 -28.19
CA GLN A 20 -4.52 -12.71 -28.97
C GLN A 20 -3.97 -12.10 -30.27
N ASN A 21 -4.55 -11.01 -30.76
CA ASN A 21 -4.07 -10.27 -31.91
C ASN A 21 -3.83 -8.79 -31.57
N PRO A 22 -2.71 -8.43 -30.92
CA PRO A 22 -2.39 -7.04 -30.57
C PRO A 22 -2.38 -6.08 -31.77
N LYS A 23 -2.16 -6.61 -32.97
CA LYS A 23 -2.24 -5.86 -34.26
C LYS A 23 -3.69 -5.56 -34.68
N LEU A 24 -4.68 -6.27 -34.16
CA LEU A 24 -6.11 -6.16 -34.55
C LEU A 24 -6.94 -5.22 -33.65
N GLY A 25 -6.32 -4.50 -32.71
CA GLY A 25 -6.96 -3.33 -32.19
C GLY A 25 -7.49 -3.31 -30.78
N PHE A 26 -6.83 -3.98 -29.79
CA PHE A 26 -7.06 -3.60 -28.40
C PHE A 26 -6.70 -2.13 -28.22
N LYS A 27 -7.73 -1.28 -28.14
CA LYS A 27 -7.58 0.14 -27.81
C LYS A 27 -7.96 0.28 -26.33
N PRO A 28 -7.02 0.53 -25.41
CA PRO A 28 -7.37 0.88 -24.06
C PRO A 28 -8.26 2.11 -24.08
N HIS A 29 -9.27 2.14 -23.22
CA HIS A 29 -10.14 3.31 -23.07
C HIS A 29 -9.33 4.49 -22.57
N LYS A 30 -9.71 5.69 -22.99
CA LYS A 30 -9.10 6.91 -22.46
C LYS A 30 -9.52 7.11 -21.01
N HIS A 31 -8.62 6.87 -20.08
CA HIS A 31 -8.93 6.96 -18.66
C HIS A 31 -8.89 8.41 -18.17
N THR A 32 -9.99 8.86 -17.57
CA THR A 32 -10.04 10.14 -16.87
C THR A 32 -9.65 9.95 -15.41
N PRO A 33 -8.69 10.75 -14.88
CA PRO A 33 -8.27 10.61 -13.50
C PRO A 33 -9.34 11.11 -12.53
N LYS A 34 -9.68 10.31 -11.53
CA LYS A 34 -10.44 10.72 -10.37
C LYS A 34 -9.50 11.36 -9.35
N ILE A 35 -9.81 12.57 -8.94
CA ILE A 35 -8.99 13.29 -7.96
C ILE A 35 -9.46 12.93 -6.55
N ILE A 36 -8.57 12.38 -5.74
CA ILE A 36 -8.82 12.15 -4.31
C ILE A 36 -7.88 12.97 -3.44
N TYR A 37 -8.47 13.50 -2.35
CA TYR A 37 -7.73 14.20 -1.32
C TYR A 37 -7.41 13.23 -0.17
N GLU A 38 -6.20 12.71 -0.17
CA GLU A 38 -5.77 11.78 0.85
C GLU A 38 -4.63 12.35 1.68
N HIS A 39 -4.86 12.48 2.98
CA HIS A 39 -3.85 12.96 3.93
C HIS A 39 -3.21 14.31 3.61
N GLY A 40 -4.00 15.24 3.02
CA GLY A 40 -3.51 16.57 2.61
C GLY A 40 -2.69 16.55 1.32
N LYS A 41 -2.78 15.47 0.55
CA LYS A 41 -2.20 15.34 -0.79
C LYS A 41 -3.29 15.06 -1.80
N ILE A 42 -3.15 15.66 -2.95
CA ILE A 42 -3.97 15.37 -4.12
C ILE A 42 -3.37 14.13 -4.79
N ARG A 43 -4.19 13.12 -5.05
CA ARG A 43 -3.82 11.94 -5.82
C ARG A 43 -4.75 11.80 -7.02
N LYS A 44 -4.18 11.50 -8.16
CA LYS A 44 -4.91 11.10 -9.36
C LYS A 44 -5.01 9.58 -9.35
N ILE A 45 -6.22 9.05 -9.31
CA ILE A 45 -6.49 7.62 -9.39
C ILE A 45 -7.24 7.35 -10.68
N PHE A 46 -6.83 6.31 -11.38
CA PHE A 46 -7.46 5.86 -12.60
C PHE A 46 -8.27 4.60 -12.28
N GLU A 47 -9.53 4.60 -12.65
CA GLU A 47 -10.42 3.45 -12.47
C GLU A 47 -10.54 2.74 -13.83
N PRO A 48 -9.95 1.55 -14.00
CA PRO A 48 -10.09 0.78 -15.22
C PRO A 48 -11.51 0.22 -15.32
N GLU A 49 -12.02 0.05 -16.54
CA GLU A 49 -13.29 -0.63 -16.79
C GLU A 49 -13.24 -2.10 -16.37
N ILE A 50 -14.42 -2.73 -16.20
CA ILE A 50 -14.53 -4.10 -15.68
C ILE A 50 -13.71 -5.09 -16.51
N HIS A 51 -13.75 -4.99 -17.84
CA HIS A 51 -12.96 -5.91 -18.70
C HIS A 51 -11.46 -5.68 -18.57
N GLU A 52 -11.02 -4.43 -18.40
CA GLU A 52 -9.61 -4.12 -18.15
C GLU A 52 -9.17 -4.62 -16.79
N GLN A 53 -10.05 -4.56 -15.79
CA GLN A 53 -9.77 -5.16 -14.48
C GLN A 53 -9.55 -6.67 -14.61
N TRP A 54 -10.35 -7.38 -15.40
CA TRP A 54 -10.15 -8.81 -15.65
C TRP A 54 -8.81 -9.07 -16.33
N LEU A 55 -8.45 -8.28 -17.34
CA LEU A 55 -7.14 -8.39 -17.99
C LEU A 55 -6.00 -8.16 -17.00
N HIS A 56 -6.11 -7.14 -16.13
CA HIS A 56 -5.13 -6.91 -15.07
C HIS A 56 -5.01 -8.09 -14.11
N HIS A 57 -6.11 -8.75 -13.74
CA HIS A 57 -6.07 -9.94 -12.90
C HIS A 57 -5.39 -11.12 -13.62
N ILE A 58 -5.67 -11.36 -14.89
CA ILE A 58 -5.02 -12.40 -15.71
C ILE A 58 -3.51 -12.15 -15.78
N ILE A 59 -3.10 -10.92 -16.09
CA ILE A 59 -1.67 -10.56 -16.11
C ILE A 59 -1.02 -10.82 -14.76
N VAL A 60 -1.68 -10.47 -13.67
CA VAL A 60 -1.14 -10.68 -12.32
C VAL A 60 -1.04 -12.16 -11.97
N LEU A 61 -1.99 -13.01 -12.38
CA LEU A 61 -1.88 -14.46 -12.18
C LEU A 61 -0.59 -15.05 -12.79
N VAL A 62 -0.16 -14.52 -13.93
CA VAL A 62 1.12 -14.91 -14.56
C VAL A 62 2.31 -14.28 -13.85
N LEU A 63 2.22 -13.00 -13.46
CA LEU A 63 3.32 -12.27 -12.82
C LEU A 63 3.56 -12.69 -11.36
N GLU A 64 2.52 -13.06 -10.63
CA GLU A 64 2.60 -13.37 -9.19
C GLU A 64 3.67 -14.42 -8.87
N PRO A 65 3.70 -15.62 -9.49
CA PRO A 65 4.73 -16.62 -9.21
C PRO A 65 6.14 -16.12 -9.57
N ILE A 66 6.28 -15.38 -10.68
CA ILE A 66 7.56 -14.82 -11.13
C ILE A 66 8.11 -13.83 -10.10
N ILE A 67 7.25 -12.95 -9.59
CA ILE A 67 7.64 -11.88 -8.68
C ILE A 67 7.81 -12.42 -7.25
N THR A 68 6.87 -13.25 -6.77
CA THR A 68 6.91 -13.74 -5.38
C THR A 68 8.03 -14.73 -5.15
N GLY A 69 8.41 -15.52 -6.16
CA GLY A 69 9.48 -16.51 -6.08
C GLY A 69 10.86 -15.90 -5.81
N THR A 70 11.07 -14.65 -6.19
CA THR A 70 12.37 -13.95 -6.07
C THR A 70 12.32 -12.74 -5.14
N ALA A 71 11.11 -12.29 -4.75
CA ALA A 71 10.95 -11.13 -3.90
C ALA A 71 11.56 -11.33 -2.51
N TYR A 72 12.30 -10.34 -2.04
CA TYR A 72 12.84 -10.36 -0.70
C TYR A 72 11.72 -10.55 0.35
N LYS A 73 11.96 -11.42 1.32
CA LYS A 73 10.96 -11.86 2.31
C LYS A 73 10.28 -10.73 3.11
N TYR A 74 10.97 -9.60 3.31
CA TYR A 74 10.44 -8.42 4.01
C TYR A 74 10.20 -7.24 3.07
N SER A 75 10.07 -7.52 1.78
CA SER A 75 9.39 -6.66 0.82
C SER A 75 7.89 -6.81 1.05
N CYS A 76 7.25 -5.76 1.53
CA CYS A 76 5.89 -5.75 2.01
C CYS A 76 5.03 -4.76 1.21
N GLY A 77 3.72 -4.94 1.31
CA GLY A 77 2.76 -4.16 0.53
C GLY A 77 2.46 -4.83 -0.81
N SER A 78 1.17 -5.01 -1.07
CA SER A 78 0.62 -5.67 -2.28
C SER A 78 1.00 -7.14 -2.49
N PHE A 79 1.74 -7.75 -1.62
CA PHE A 79 1.97 -9.20 -1.62
C PHE A 79 1.00 -9.91 -0.68
N PRO A 80 0.49 -11.10 -1.05
CA PRO A 80 -0.33 -11.92 -0.18
C PRO A 80 0.37 -12.18 1.15
N LYS A 81 -0.35 -12.00 2.26
CA LYS A 81 0.13 -12.23 3.64
C LYS A 81 1.34 -11.37 4.09
N ARG A 82 1.86 -10.45 3.25
CA ARG A 82 3.00 -9.57 3.55
C ARG A 82 2.57 -8.10 3.69
N GLY A 83 1.52 -7.84 4.47
CA GLY A 83 1.04 -6.48 4.75
C GLY A 83 1.80 -5.78 5.88
N ALA A 84 1.30 -4.59 6.29
CA ALA A 84 1.90 -3.74 7.33
C ALA A 84 2.07 -4.47 8.69
N HIS A 85 1.14 -5.37 9.06
CA HIS A 85 1.25 -6.16 10.29
C HIS A 85 2.38 -7.18 10.24
N TYR A 86 2.65 -7.77 9.08
CA TYR A 86 3.79 -8.67 8.89
C TYR A 86 5.11 -7.93 9.07
N ALA A 87 5.25 -6.79 8.42
CA ALA A 87 6.41 -5.90 8.56
C ALA A 87 6.59 -5.42 10.01
N LYS A 88 5.50 -5.00 10.69
CA LYS A 88 5.48 -4.59 12.09
C LYS A 88 6.07 -5.66 13.00
N ARG A 89 5.52 -6.90 12.94
CA ARG A 89 6.00 -8.01 13.78
C ARG A 89 7.49 -8.28 13.59
N ARG A 90 8.00 -8.14 12.35
CA ARG A 90 9.41 -8.35 12.08
C ARG A 90 10.28 -7.25 12.66
N ILE A 91 9.89 -6.00 12.50
CA ILE A 91 10.61 -4.86 13.09
C ILE A 91 10.66 -5.00 14.62
N GLU A 92 9.54 -5.28 15.27
CA GLU A 92 9.47 -5.48 16.72
C GLU A 92 10.39 -6.61 17.19
N LYS A 93 10.40 -7.74 16.46
CA LYS A 93 11.31 -8.85 16.75
C LYS A 93 12.76 -8.39 16.70
N TRP A 94 13.21 -7.71 15.66
CA TRP A 94 14.59 -7.24 15.55
C TRP A 94 14.95 -6.22 16.62
N LEU A 95 14.06 -5.28 16.93
CA LEU A 95 14.31 -4.26 17.95
C LEU A 95 14.50 -4.87 19.34
N ARG A 96 13.81 -5.97 19.65
CA ARG A 96 13.91 -6.68 20.93
C ARG A 96 15.11 -7.64 20.96
N SER A 97 15.28 -8.45 19.90
CA SER A 97 16.29 -9.53 19.88
C SER A 97 17.69 -9.06 19.56
N ASP A 98 17.85 -7.95 18.80
CA ASP A 98 19.18 -7.44 18.42
C ASP A 98 19.28 -5.91 18.57
N PRO A 99 19.42 -5.42 19.81
CA PRO A 99 19.60 -4.00 20.07
C PRO A 99 20.87 -3.40 19.46
N LYS A 100 21.94 -4.21 19.30
CA LYS A 100 23.19 -3.76 18.68
C LYS A 100 23.04 -3.59 17.18
N GLY A 101 22.52 -4.57 16.46
CA GLY A 101 22.28 -4.52 15.01
C GLY A 101 21.21 -3.52 14.60
N THR A 102 20.30 -3.15 15.52
CA THR A 102 19.26 -2.12 15.30
C THR A 102 19.61 -0.77 15.97
N ARG A 103 20.88 -0.51 16.26
CA ARG A 103 21.33 0.72 16.94
C ARG A 103 21.08 1.98 16.12
N ASN A 104 21.18 1.87 14.82
CA ASN A 104 20.89 2.96 13.89
C ASN A 104 19.94 2.48 12.79
N PHE A 105 19.25 3.42 12.17
CA PHE A 105 18.43 3.12 11.00
C PHE A 105 18.55 4.21 9.94
N LEU A 106 18.39 3.82 8.70
CA LEU A 106 18.20 4.69 7.54
C LEU A 106 16.76 4.51 7.08
N LYS A 107 16.05 5.61 6.96
CA LYS A 107 14.74 5.65 6.30
C LYS A 107 14.85 6.45 5.02
N VAL A 108 14.40 5.87 3.92
CA VAL A 108 14.33 6.50 2.60
C VAL A 108 12.96 6.27 1.98
N ASP A 109 12.54 7.22 1.15
CA ASP A 109 11.26 7.20 0.47
C ASP A 109 11.49 7.74 -0.95
N ILE A 110 10.95 7.07 -1.97
CA ILE A 110 11.12 7.47 -3.36
C ILE A 110 10.15 8.62 -3.68
N ARG A 111 10.66 9.65 -4.33
CA ARG A 111 9.85 10.83 -4.65
C ARG A 111 8.89 10.50 -5.79
N HIS A 112 7.58 10.75 -5.58
CA HIS A 112 6.52 10.55 -6.58
C HIS A 112 6.66 9.21 -7.31
N PHE A 113 6.78 8.11 -6.55
CA PHE A 113 7.22 6.82 -7.08
C PHE A 113 6.44 6.40 -8.31
N TYR A 114 5.13 6.19 -8.22
CA TYR A 114 4.29 5.77 -9.34
C TYR A 114 4.35 6.74 -10.52
N ASP A 115 4.30 8.04 -10.28
CA ASP A 115 4.38 9.08 -11.30
C ASP A 115 5.76 9.19 -11.96
N SER A 116 6.80 8.62 -11.32
CA SER A 116 8.19 8.72 -11.78
C SER A 116 8.69 7.46 -12.49
N ILE A 117 7.94 6.34 -12.43
CA ILE A 117 8.30 5.11 -13.12
C ILE A 117 8.16 5.35 -14.63
N ARG A 118 9.25 5.21 -15.36
CA ARG A 118 9.25 5.31 -16.81
C ARG A 118 8.90 3.97 -17.43
N LEU A 119 7.98 3.96 -18.39
CA LEU A 119 7.51 2.75 -19.04
C LEU A 119 8.64 2.03 -19.81
N ASP A 120 9.51 2.79 -20.51
CA ASP A 120 10.66 2.22 -21.21
C ASP A 120 11.64 1.48 -20.28
N VAL A 121 11.86 2.04 -19.08
CA VAL A 121 12.70 1.42 -18.05
C VAL A 121 12.02 0.19 -17.48
N LEU A 122 10.73 0.27 -17.18
CA LEU A 122 9.95 -0.85 -16.63
C LEU A 122 9.93 -2.03 -17.62
N MET A 123 9.64 -1.79 -18.90
CA MET A 123 9.61 -2.84 -19.92
C MET A 123 10.97 -3.50 -20.10
N ARG A 124 12.06 -2.71 -20.13
CA ARG A 124 13.41 -3.25 -20.16
C ARG A 124 13.71 -4.17 -18.96
N GLU A 125 13.32 -3.77 -17.75
CA GLU A 125 13.53 -4.60 -16.57
C GLU A 125 12.67 -5.87 -16.59
N LEU A 126 11.44 -5.81 -17.10
CA LEU A 126 10.58 -6.98 -17.28
C LEU A 126 11.19 -7.98 -18.28
N ALA A 127 11.73 -7.51 -19.42
CA ALA A 127 12.34 -8.32 -20.47
C ALA A 127 13.59 -9.09 -19.99
N ILE A 128 14.18 -8.72 -18.84
CA ILE A 128 15.29 -9.50 -18.26
C ILE A 128 14.84 -10.92 -17.90
N ARG A 129 13.63 -11.07 -17.36
CA ARG A 129 13.10 -12.37 -16.90
C ARG A 129 11.99 -12.93 -17.78
N ILE A 130 11.16 -12.08 -18.34
CA ILE A 130 10.03 -12.46 -19.18
C ILE A 130 10.52 -12.42 -20.62
N LYS A 131 10.56 -13.60 -21.27
CA LYS A 131 11.03 -13.74 -22.65
C LYS A 131 9.89 -13.82 -23.67
N ASP A 132 8.67 -13.94 -23.20
CA ASP A 132 7.46 -13.92 -24.00
C ASP A 132 7.17 -12.48 -24.43
N GLU A 133 7.46 -12.17 -25.66
CA GLU A 133 7.27 -10.82 -26.25
C GLU A 133 5.79 -10.46 -26.32
N TRP A 134 4.93 -11.44 -26.61
CA TRP A 134 3.49 -11.21 -26.65
C TRP A 134 2.96 -10.77 -25.26
N PHE A 135 3.40 -11.43 -24.20
CA PHE A 135 3.01 -11.06 -22.83
C PHE A 135 3.54 -9.67 -22.44
N LEU A 136 4.75 -9.33 -22.86
CA LEU A 136 5.30 -7.99 -22.67
C LEU A 136 4.49 -6.93 -23.43
N ASP A 137 4.08 -7.23 -24.67
CA ASP A 137 3.24 -6.34 -25.46
C ASP A 137 1.87 -6.09 -24.81
N VAL A 138 1.26 -7.12 -24.22
CA VAL A 138 0.00 -6.98 -23.47
C VAL A 138 0.17 -6.02 -22.28
N ILE A 139 1.26 -6.16 -21.51
CA ILE A 139 1.55 -5.24 -20.41
C ILE A 139 1.78 -3.82 -20.92
N TRP A 140 2.52 -3.67 -22.00
CA TRP A 140 2.79 -2.38 -22.62
C TRP A 140 1.50 -1.73 -23.13
N LEU A 141 0.61 -2.48 -23.76
CA LEU A 141 -0.70 -2.00 -24.24
C LEU A 141 -1.56 -1.44 -23.09
N CYS A 142 -1.57 -2.10 -21.93
CA CYS A 142 -2.30 -1.61 -20.76
C CYS A 142 -1.74 -0.28 -20.20
N LEU A 143 -0.46 0.02 -20.44
CA LEU A 143 0.22 1.15 -19.82
C LEU A 143 0.62 2.27 -20.78
N ARG A 144 0.64 2.04 -22.10
CA ARG A 144 1.16 2.98 -23.12
C ARG A 144 0.46 4.33 -23.16
N GLU A 145 -0.80 4.38 -22.74
CA GLU A 145 -1.57 5.63 -22.64
C GLU A 145 -0.94 6.62 -21.66
N PHE A 146 -0.27 6.09 -20.63
CA PHE A 146 0.32 6.90 -19.57
C PHE A 146 1.74 7.33 -19.99
N LYS A 147 1.83 8.52 -20.61
CA LYS A 147 3.11 9.09 -21.09
C LYS A 147 4.15 9.23 -19.96
N LYS A 148 3.72 9.30 -18.71
CA LYS A 148 4.58 9.51 -17.55
C LYS A 148 4.00 8.79 -16.33
N GLY A 149 4.80 7.93 -15.73
CA GLY A 149 4.40 7.13 -14.58
C GLY A 149 3.59 5.90 -14.95
N ILE A 150 3.21 5.14 -13.95
CA ILE A 150 2.23 4.06 -14.04
C ILE A 150 0.99 4.43 -13.21
N PRO A 151 -0.21 4.08 -13.67
CA PRO A 151 -1.45 4.59 -13.09
C PRO A 151 -1.70 4.02 -11.69
N LEU A 152 -1.98 4.91 -10.74
CA LEU A 152 -2.57 4.50 -9.45
C LEU A 152 -4.01 4.08 -9.67
N GLY A 153 -4.39 2.92 -9.14
CA GLY A 153 -5.70 2.31 -9.28
C GLY A 153 -5.72 1.08 -10.17
N PHE A 154 -4.74 0.92 -11.06
CA PHE A 154 -4.56 -0.29 -11.84
C PHE A 154 -3.96 -1.41 -10.97
N TYR A 155 -4.58 -2.58 -10.99
CA TYR A 155 -4.13 -3.71 -10.18
C TYR A 155 -2.72 -4.17 -10.52
N ILE A 156 -2.35 -4.16 -11.82
CA ILE A 156 -1.00 -4.50 -12.28
C ILE A 156 0.07 -3.53 -11.77
N SER A 157 -0.27 -2.26 -11.56
CA SER A 157 0.74 -1.23 -11.20
C SER A 157 1.47 -1.55 -9.91
N GLN A 158 0.78 -2.10 -8.92
CA GLN A 158 1.41 -2.45 -7.64
C GLN A 158 2.41 -3.60 -7.77
N TRP A 159 2.10 -4.59 -8.60
CA TRP A 159 2.97 -5.73 -8.87
C TRP A 159 4.21 -5.32 -9.64
N LEU A 160 4.03 -4.54 -10.70
CA LEU A 160 5.11 -4.02 -11.53
C LEU A 160 6.03 -3.08 -10.74
N ALA A 161 5.47 -2.25 -9.86
CA ALA A 161 6.23 -1.38 -8.96
C ALA A 161 7.10 -2.17 -7.97
N ASN A 162 6.57 -3.27 -7.41
CA ASN A 162 7.34 -4.16 -6.54
C ASN A 162 8.45 -4.89 -7.30
N TYR A 163 8.16 -5.38 -8.51
CA TYR A 163 9.13 -6.02 -9.38
C TYR A 163 10.31 -5.07 -9.69
N LEU A 164 10.00 -3.83 -10.07
CA LEU A 164 11.02 -2.83 -10.41
C LEU A 164 11.99 -2.56 -9.26
N LEU A 165 11.55 -2.67 -8.01
CA LEU A 165 12.39 -2.42 -6.83
C LEU A 165 13.07 -3.67 -6.26
N GLU A 166 12.84 -4.86 -6.82
CA GLU A 166 13.50 -6.08 -6.34
C GLU A 166 15.04 -6.01 -6.44
N PRO A 167 15.65 -5.48 -7.53
CA PRO A 167 17.10 -5.30 -7.58
C PRO A 167 17.64 -4.37 -6.48
N LEU A 168 16.83 -3.42 -6.00
CA LEU A 168 17.18 -2.57 -4.86
C LEU A 168 17.26 -3.39 -3.56
N ASP A 169 16.29 -4.28 -3.34
CA ASP A 169 16.30 -5.17 -2.18
C ASP A 169 17.56 -6.06 -2.20
N LYS A 170 17.92 -6.61 -3.36
CA LYS A 170 19.15 -7.42 -3.55
C LYS A 170 20.43 -6.62 -3.31
N LEU A 171 20.52 -5.40 -3.85
CA LEU A 171 21.64 -4.52 -3.57
C LEU A 171 21.86 -4.36 -2.06
N ILE A 172 20.78 -4.08 -1.32
CA ILE A 172 20.88 -3.81 0.12
C ILE A 172 21.24 -5.07 0.90
N THR A 173 20.63 -6.20 0.59
CA THR A 173 20.77 -7.43 1.38
C THR A 173 21.98 -8.27 0.96
N GLU A 174 22.21 -8.42 -0.36
CA GLU A 174 23.25 -9.30 -0.88
C GLU A 174 24.58 -8.57 -1.08
N THR A 175 24.54 -7.39 -1.74
CA THR A 175 25.79 -6.65 -2.04
C THR A 175 26.30 -5.86 -0.86
N LEU A 176 25.43 -5.20 -0.10
CA LEU A 176 25.83 -4.39 1.07
C LEU A 176 25.80 -5.16 2.39
N GLY A 177 25.28 -6.41 2.40
CA GLY A 177 25.21 -7.26 3.57
C GLY A 177 24.29 -6.74 4.70
N LEU A 178 23.29 -5.91 4.36
CA LEU A 178 22.37 -5.32 5.33
C LEU A 178 21.06 -6.12 5.37
N ASP A 179 21.04 -7.18 6.17
CA ASP A 179 19.95 -8.16 6.27
C ASP A 179 18.68 -7.65 6.98
N LYS A 180 18.79 -6.55 7.74
CA LYS A 180 17.66 -5.93 8.45
C LYS A 180 17.02 -4.83 7.62
N LEU A 181 16.48 -5.22 6.50
CA LEU A 181 15.71 -4.40 5.56
C LEU A 181 14.22 -4.70 5.70
N VAL A 182 13.40 -3.66 5.74
CA VAL A 182 11.96 -3.75 5.47
C VAL A 182 11.60 -2.70 4.43
N ARG A 183 10.98 -3.11 3.34
CA ARG A 183 10.41 -2.23 2.33
C ARG A 183 8.89 -2.37 2.32
N TYR A 184 8.19 -1.25 2.33
CA TYR A 184 6.75 -1.19 2.13
C TYR A 184 6.47 -0.31 0.91
N MET A 185 6.33 -0.94 -0.25
CA MET A 185 6.30 -0.27 -1.56
C MET A 185 7.55 0.61 -1.75
N ASP A 186 7.38 1.93 -1.78
CA ASP A 186 8.43 2.93 -1.96
C ASP A 186 9.11 3.39 -0.66
N ASP A 187 8.54 3.06 0.50
CA ASP A 187 9.08 3.43 1.82
C ASP A 187 10.00 2.31 2.34
N VAL A 188 11.27 2.62 2.52
CA VAL A 188 12.34 1.66 2.85
C VAL A 188 12.98 2.00 4.19
N THR A 189 13.14 0.99 5.05
CA THR A 189 13.85 1.13 6.33
C THR A 189 14.91 0.05 6.47
N ILE A 190 16.14 0.47 6.77
CA ILE A 190 17.32 -0.39 6.92
C ILE A 190 17.92 -0.14 8.29
N TYR A 191 18.29 -1.20 9.00
CA TYR A 191 18.98 -1.09 10.29
C TYR A 191 20.43 -1.58 10.18
N ALA A 192 21.32 -0.95 10.96
CA ALA A 192 22.68 -1.41 11.12
C ALA A 192 23.28 -0.95 12.46
N ALA A 193 24.30 -1.67 12.92
CA ALA A 193 25.10 -1.29 14.09
C ALA A 193 25.90 -0.01 13.84
N ALA A 194 26.51 0.12 12.66
CA ALA A 194 27.37 1.23 12.29
C ALA A 194 26.63 2.24 11.39
N LYS A 195 26.68 3.53 11.73
CA LYS A 195 26.15 4.61 10.87
C LYS A 195 26.85 4.68 9.51
N LYS A 196 28.16 4.40 9.46
CA LYS A 196 28.95 4.41 8.21
C LYS A 196 28.36 3.47 7.16
N ALA A 197 27.93 2.26 7.57
CA ALA A 197 27.26 1.32 6.68
C ALA A 197 25.96 1.88 6.09
N LEU A 198 25.15 2.57 6.90
CA LEU A 198 23.92 3.21 6.44
C LEU A 198 24.16 4.41 5.54
N HIS A 199 25.22 5.20 5.77
CA HIS A 199 25.60 6.28 4.85
C HIS A 199 26.08 5.75 3.51
N ASN A 200 26.88 4.67 3.52
CA ASN A 200 27.25 3.96 2.29
C ASN A 200 25.99 3.45 1.55
N ALA A 201 25.07 2.81 2.27
CA ALA A 201 23.83 2.35 1.69
C ALA A 201 23.01 3.50 1.06
N ASP A 202 22.89 4.66 1.71
CA ASP A 202 22.23 5.84 1.13
C ASP A 202 22.86 6.28 -0.19
N VAL A 203 24.19 6.26 -0.29
CA VAL A 203 24.92 6.61 -1.51
C VAL A 203 24.65 5.58 -2.62
N GLN A 204 24.78 4.29 -2.33
CA GLN A 204 24.59 3.21 -3.31
C GLN A 204 23.13 3.12 -3.78
N ILE A 205 22.16 3.26 -2.88
CA ILE A 205 20.74 3.31 -3.21
C ILE A 205 20.46 4.48 -4.16
N ARG A 206 20.97 5.68 -3.88
CA ARG A 206 20.79 6.84 -4.77
C ARG A 206 21.39 6.61 -6.14
N LYS A 207 22.61 6.06 -6.19
CA LYS A 207 23.30 5.75 -7.43
C LYS A 207 22.48 4.77 -8.27
N MET A 208 22.05 3.66 -7.69
CA MET A 208 21.25 2.66 -8.38
C MET A 208 19.91 3.21 -8.87
N LEU A 209 19.14 3.85 -7.99
CA LEU A 209 17.85 4.44 -8.35
C LEU A 209 17.99 5.47 -9.48
N GLY A 210 19.01 6.33 -9.41
CA GLY A 210 19.26 7.35 -10.43
C GLY A 210 19.72 6.78 -11.76
N GLN A 211 20.70 5.88 -11.76
CA GLN A 211 21.32 5.37 -12.98
C GLN A 211 20.47 4.30 -13.67
N ARG A 212 19.96 3.31 -12.91
CA ARG A 212 19.22 2.19 -13.47
C ARG A 212 17.75 2.50 -13.73
N PHE A 213 17.08 3.15 -12.78
CA PHE A 213 15.63 3.35 -12.83
C PHE A 213 15.21 4.80 -13.10
N ARG A 214 16.16 5.75 -13.13
CA ARG A 214 15.90 7.20 -13.26
C ARG A 214 14.94 7.73 -12.19
N LEU A 215 14.95 7.12 -11.00
CA LEU A 215 14.17 7.49 -9.84
C LEU A 215 14.97 8.37 -8.89
N LYS A 216 14.27 9.21 -8.11
CA LYS A 216 14.90 10.12 -7.13
C LYS A 216 14.33 9.88 -5.73
N LEU A 217 15.19 9.93 -4.71
CA LEU A 217 14.77 9.90 -3.32
C LEU A 217 14.22 11.25 -2.86
N LYS A 218 13.33 11.25 -1.87
CA LYS A 218 12.92 12.47 -1.15
C LYS A 218 14.12 13.06 -0.40
N LYS A 219 14.08 14.40 -0.18
CA LYS A 219 15.16 15.10 0.53
C LYS A 219 15.22 14.80 2.04
N ASN A 220 14.10 14.36 2.63
CA ASN A 220 13.94 14.12 4.07
C ASN A 220 14.50 12.77 4.56
N ARG A 221 15.33 12.09 3.79
CA ARG A 221 16.05 10.87 4.21
C ARG A 221 17.02 11.18 5.34
N GLN A 222 17.11 10.29 6.32
CA GLN A 222 17.97 10.50 7.48
C GLN A 222 18.55 9.19 7.99
N VAL A 223 19.85 9.21 8.28
CA VAL A 223 20.49 8.20 9.11
C VAL A 223 20.37 8.64 10.57
N CYS A 224 19.58 7.91 11.34
CA CYS A 224 19.29 8.23 12.73
C CYS A 224 19.82 7.14 13.68
N LYS A 225 20.25 7.57 14.88
CA LYS A 225 20.38 6.66 16.01
C LYS A 225 18.98 6.27 16.46
N PHE A 226 18.73 4.98 16.66
CA PHE A 226 17.45 4.53 17.17
C PHE A 226 17.24 4.99 18.61
N PHE A 227 15.98 5.30 18.96
CA PHE A 227 15.63 5.79 20.29
C PHE A 227 16.06 4.81 21.40
N TYR A 228 16.67 5.34 22.43
CA TYR A 228 16.88 4.64 23.68
C TYR A 228 16.76 5.61 24.86
N GLN A 229 16.24 5.11 25.97
CA GLN A 229 16.12 5.85 27.21
C GLN A 229 17.42 5.66 28.01
N GLY A 230 18.26 6.69 28.06
CA GLY A 230 19.43 6.70 28.93
C GLY A 230 19.08 7.11 30.35
N LYS A 231 20.00 6.90 31.30
CA LYS A 231 19.79 7.26 32.73
C LYS A 231 19.44 8.75 32.92
N ARG A 232 20.09 9.65 32.18
CA ARG A 232 19.90 11.12 32.33
C ARG A 232 19.07 11.73 31.21
N LYS A 233 19.15 11.21 29.98
CA LYS A 233 18.49 11.79 28.79
C LYS A 233 18.12 10.73 27.78
N ALA A 234 16.93 10.90 27.19
CA ALA A 234 16.53 10.13 26.02
C ALA A 234 17.36 10.54 24.81
N MET A 235 17.84 9.57 24.03
CA MET A 235 18.70 9.80 22.86
C MET A 235 18.15 9.08 21.63
N GLY A 236 18.42 9.66 20.45
CA GLY A 236 17.99 9.08 19.19
C GLY A 236 16.54 9.41 18.83
N ARG A 237 16.00 8.70 17.87
CA ARG A 237 14.63 8.88 17.37
C ARG A 237 13.89 7.56 17.28
N PRO A 238 12.60 7.49 17.64
CA PRO A 238 11.77 6.34 17.31
C PRO A 238 11.57 6.28 15.78
N LEU A 239 11.36 5.07 15.26
CA LEU A 239 11.06 4.91 13.84
C LEU A 239 9.56 5.13 13.61
N ASP A 240 9.21 6.11 12.79
CA ASP A 240 7.86 6.31 12.26
C ASP A 240 7.76 5.67 10.88
N PHE A 241 7.04 4.52 10.79
CA PHE A 241 6.93 3.72 9.58
C PHE A 241 5.55 3.05 9.46
N MET A 242 4.94 3.04 8.28
CA MET A 242 3.64 2.41 7.99
C MET A 242 2.49 2.80 8.94
N GLY A 243 2.50 3.99 9.52
CA GLY A 243 1.47 4.41 10.49
C GLY A 243 1.75 4.04 11.94
N PHE A 244 2.82 3.31 12.20
CA PHE A 244 3.32 2.96 13.53
C PHE A 244 4.51 3.82 13.92
N VAL A 245 4.70 3.99 15.23
CA VAL A 245 5.91 4.56 15.82
C VAL A 245 6.53 3.50 16.74
N PHE A 246 7.70 3.04 16.34
CA PHE A 246 8.41 1.95 17.00
C PHE A 246 9.39 2.47 18.04
N TYR A 247 9.30 1.94 19.25
CA TYR A 247 10.28 1.99 20.31
C TYR A 247 10.84 0.59 20.53
N ARG A 248 11.83 0.41 21.41
CA ARG A 248 12.39 -0.93 21.66
C ARG A 248 11.45 -1.85 22.39
N ASP A 249 10.71 -1.29 23.31
CA ASP A 249 9.80 -1.98 24.26
C ASP A 249 8.35 -1.97 23.81
N LYS A 250 7.96 -1.01 22.96
CA LYS A 250 6.57 -0.78 22.55
C LYS A 250 6.43 -0.23 21.15
N THR A 251 5.27 -0.44 20.57
CA THR A 251 4.85 0.16 19.29
C THR A 251 3.54 0.90 19.48
N ILE A 252 3.52 2.17 19.16
CA ILE A 252 2.33 3.01 19.29
C ILE A 252 1.80 3.48 17.93
N ILE A 253 0.55 3.92 17.91
CA ILE A 253 -0.06 4.50 16.71
C ILE A 253 0.56 5.88 16.44
N ARG A 254 0.79 6.19 15.15
CA ARG A 254 1.23 7.53 14.72
C ARG A 254 0.26 8.61 15.22
N LYS A 255 0.79 9.70 15.78
CA LYS A 255 0.01 10.81 16.37
C LYS A 255 -1.14 11.29 15.48
N ARG A 256 -0.91 11.41 14.17
CA ARG A 256 -1.94 11.85 13.22
C ARG A 256 -3.14 10.89 13.16
N ILE A 257 -2.91 9.57 13.18
CA ILE A 257 -3.99 8.56 13.19
C ILE A 257 -4.76 8.63 14.51
N MET A 258 -4.05 8.73 15.64
CA MET A 258 -4.65 8.89 16.96
C MET A 258 -5.53 10.15 17.04
N LEU A 259 -5.06 11.29 16.52
CA LEU A 259 -5.83 12.54 16.52
C LEU A 259 -7.11 12.39 15.68
N LYS A 260 -7.02 11.80 14.48
CA LYS A 260 -8.21 11.55 13.64
C LYS A 260 -9.21 10.62 14.32
N ALA A 261 -8.74 9.53 14.92
CA ALA A 261 -9.60 8.63 15.70
C ALA A 261 -10.31 9.36 16.85
N THR A 262 -9.58 10.22 17.58
CA THR A 262 -10.16 11.03 18.66
C THR A 262 -11.20 12.03 18.15
N GLN A 263 -10.94 12.69 17.03
CA GLN A 263 -11.89 13.62 16.40
C GLN A 263 -13.15 12.89 15.94
N THR A 264 -13.00 11.74 15.28
CA THR A 264 -14.15 10.91 14.85
C THR A 264 -14.98 10.44 16.02
N ALA A 265 -14.36 9.99 17.13
CA ALA A 265 -15.07 9.59 18.33
C ALA A 265 -15.87 10.75 18.96
N ARG A 266 -15.27 11.94 19.07
CA ARG A 266 -15.94 13.14 19.55
C ARG A 266 -17.09 13.58 18.64
N HIS A 267 -16.92 13.48 17.33
CA HIS A 267 -17.97 13.80 16.37
C HIS A 267 -19.17 12.86 16.52
N LEU A 268 -18.94 11.56 16.67
CA LEU A 268 -19.99 10.57 16.94
C LEU A 268 -20.69 10.86 18.29
N HIS A 269 -19.95 11.25 19.32
CA HIS A 269 -20.52 11.62 20.60
C HIS A 269 -21.47 12.82 20.49
N LYS A 270 -21.01 13.92 19.87
CA LYS A 270 -21.84 15.12 19.64
C LYS A 270 -23.09 14.84 18.80
N ALA A 271 -23.00 13.97 17.80
CA ALA A 271 -24.15 13.56 17.01
C ALA A 271 -25.19 12.83 17.85
N LYS A 272 -24.73 11.98 18.78
CA LYS A 272 -25.60 11.28 19.72
C LYS A 272 -26.30 12.24 20.70
N GLU A 273 -25.57 13.17 21.31
CA GLU A 273 -26.11 14.16 22.24
C GLU A 273 -27.16 15.08 21.58
N ALA A 274 -26.92 15.40 20.28
CA ALA A 274 -27.86 16.18 19.47
C ALA A 274 -29.05 15.36 18.91
N GLY A 275 -29.22 14.08 19.31
CA GLY A 275 -30.28 13.21 18.82
C GLY A 275 -30.18 12.89 17.30
N ARG A 276 -29.05 13.19 16.64
CA ARG A 276 -28.83 12.97 15.21
C ARG A 276 -28.45 11.53 14.90
N SER A 277 -28.90 11.03 13.77
CA SER A 277 -28.48 9.73 13.26
C SER A 277 -26.97 9.71 12.93
N TYR A 278 -26.33 8.57 13.16
CA TYR A 278 -24.93 8.41 12.82
C TYR A 278 -24.71 8.28 11.30
N CYS A 279 -23.79 9.07 10.78
CA CYS A 279 -23.33 8.88 9.39
C CYS A 279 -22.54 7.56 9.28
N ARG A 280 -22.92 6.70 8.31
CA ARG A 280 -22.27 5.41 8.05
C ARG A 280 -20.75 5.55 7.89
N HIS A 281 -20.30 6.60 7.18
CA HIS A 281 -18.88 6.87 6.96
C HIS A 281 -18.11 7.04 8.30
N ASN A 282 -18.65 7.80 9.23
CA ASN A 282 -18.01 8.04 10.54
C ASN A 282 -17.96 6.79 11.41
N ILE A 283 -19.00 5.93 11.34
CA ILE A 283 -18.99 4.63 12.03
C ILE A 283 -17.91 3.73 11.43
N ALA A 284 -17.90 3.57 10.11
CA ALA A 284 -16.90 2.74 9.39
C ALA A 284 -15.47 3.21 9.67
N ALA A 285 -15.22 4.53 9.65
CA ALA A 285 -13.94 5.12 10.01
C ALA A 285 -13.54 4.78 11.46
N MET A 286 -14.47 4.91 12.44
CA MET A 286 -14.18 4.58 13.83
C MET A 286 -13.85 3.09 14.01
N LEU A 287 -14.60 2.21 13.37
CA LEU A 287 -14.35 0.76 13.42
C LEU A 287 -13.01 0.40 12.76
N SER A 288 -12.63 1.06 11.65
CA SER A 288 -11.31 0.91 11.04
C SER A 288 -10.18 1.31 11.99
N TYR A 289 -10.33 2.39 12.78
CA TYR A 289 -9.33 2.75 13.79
C TYR A 289 -9.17 1.70 14.90
N MET A 290 -10.20 0.88 15.17
CA MET A 290 -10.08 -0.18 16.18
C MET A 290 -9.01 -1.21 15.83
N GLY A 291 -8.82 -1.50 14.51
CA GLY A 291 -7.74 -2.37 14.06
C GLY A 291 -6.34 -1.85 14.43
N TRP A 292 -6.15 -0.53 14.49
CA TRP A 292 -4.89 0.07 14.94
C TRP A 292 -4.69 -0.07 16.45
N PHE A 293 -5.75 0.11 17.24
CA PHE A 293 -5.68 -0.02 18.71
C PHE A 293 -5.42 -1.47 19.14
N SER A 294 -6.03 -2.44 18.47
CA SER A 294 -5.86 -3.86 18.80
C SER A 294 -4.46 -4.42 18.56
N CYS A 295 -3.68 -3.77 17.68
CA CYS A 295 -2.35 -4.25 17.31
C CYS A 295 -1.19 -3.38 17.85
N THR A 296 -1.45 -2.43 18.74
CA THR A 296 -0.45 -1.50 19.28
C THR A 296 -0.58 -1.29 20.78
N ASP A 297 0.49 -0.82 21.42
CA ASP A 297 0.56 -0.51 22.85
C ASP A 297 -0.06 0.87 23.16
N THR A 298 -1.25 1.15 22.59
CA THR A 298 -1.97 2.43 22.75
C THR A 298 -3.28 2.31 23.52
N TYR A 299 -3.47 1.22 24.25
CA TYR A 299 -4.72 0.93 24.97
C TYR A 299 -5.08 2.02 25.99
N GLU A 300 -4.13 2.56 26.74
CA GLU A 300 -4.40 3.64 27.70
C GLU A 300 -4.90 4.94 27.01
N CYS A 301 -4.38 5.23 25.82
CA CYS A 301 -4.90 6.35 25.01
C CYS A 301 -6.31 6.08 24.50
N PHE A 302 -6.60 4.84 24.12
CA PHE A 302 -7.96 4.41 23.75
C PHE A 302 -8.93 4.59 24.92
N LYS A 303 -8.59 4.09 26.13
CA LYS A 303 -9.42 4.25 27.33
C LYS A 303 -9.76 5.71 27.62
N ARG A 304 -8.73 6.59 27.57
CA ARG A 304 -8.91 8.01 27.96
C ARG A 304 -9.59 8.85 26.89
N ARG A 305 -9.37 8.58 25.61
CA ARG A 305 -9.78 9.48 24.52
C ARG A 305 -10.92 8.98 23.64
N ILE A 306 -11.10 7.67 23.54
CA ILE A 306 -12.07 7.06 22.63
C ILE A 306 -13.24 6.45 23.41
N LYS A 307 -12.94 5.56 24.36
CA LYS A 307 -13.96 4.82 25.13
C LYS A 307 -15.04 5.70 25.78
N PRO A 308 -14.74 6.90 26.33
CA PRO A 308 -15.77 7.76 26.91
C PRO A 308 -16.77 8.31 25.88
N ASN A 309 -16.34 8.45 24.63
CA ASN A 309 -17.15 9.07 23.57
C ASN A 309 -18.01 8.07 22.78
N VAL A 310 -17.60 6.78 22.68
CA VAL A 310 -18.27 5.81 21.82
C VAL A 310 -18.30 4.41 22.43
N LYS A 311 -19.43 3.72 22.27
CA LYS A 311 -19.59 2.29 22.59
C LYS A 311 -19.41 1.48 21.30
N ILE A 312 -18.25 0.83 21.13
CA ILE A 312 -17.86 0.14 19.87
C ILE A 312 -18.86 -0.98 19.50
N GLY A 313 -19.36 -1.77 20.48
CA GLY A 313 -20.38 -2.79 20.23
C GLY A 313 -21.61 -2.19 19.55
N LYS A 314 -22.12 -1.07 20.09
CA LYS A 314 -23.28 -0.37 19.53
C LYS A 314 -23.03 0.16 18.11
N LEU A 315 -21.80 0.63 17.78
CA LEU A 315 -21.46 1.06 16.43
C LEU A 315 -21.46 -0.12 15.44
N LYS A 316 -21.02 -1.31 15.85
CA LYS A 316 -21.07 -2.53 15.01
C LYS A 316 -22.51 -2.94 14.70
N GLU A 317 -23.41 -2.87 15.67
CA GLU A 317 -24.83 -3.17 15.48
C GLU A 317 -25.48 -2.18 14.51
N ILE A 318 -25.21 -0.89 14.67
CA ILE A 318 -25.78 0.16 13.81
C ILE A 318 -25.30 0.01 12.38
N ILE A 319 -23.99 -0.21 12.12
CA ILE A 319 -23.48 -0.36 10.76
C ILE A 319 -24.03 -1.63 10.10
N SER A 320 -24.17 -2.73 10.84
CA SER A 320 -24.78 -3.96 10.34
C SER A 320 -26.24 -3.76 9.90
N LYS A 321 -27.03 -2.99 10.69
CA LYS A 321 -28.41 -2.64 10.32
C LYS A 321 -28.46 -1.75 9.09
N LEU A 322 -27.57 -0.76 8.97
CA LEU A 322 -27.49 0.12 7.81
C LEU A 322 -27.12 -0.65 6.53
N ASP A 323 -26.17 -1.58 6.63
CA ASP A 323 -25.73 -2.38 5.49
C ASP A 323 -26.81 -3.39 5.03
N ARG A 324 -27.58 -3.97 5.94
CA ARG A 324 -28.74 -4.83 5.62
C ARG A 324 -29.83 -4.03 4.88
N ARG A 325 -30.16 -2.82 5.35
CA ARG A 325 -31.16 -1.95 4.70
C ARG A 325 -30.74 -1.60 3.28
N LYS A 326 -29.45 -1.30 3.05
CA LYS A 326 -28.94 -1.00 1.72
C LYS A 326 -29.05 -2.20 0.79
N LYS A 327 -28.67 -3.40 1.23
CA LYS A 327 -28.84 -4.65 0.45
C LYS A 327 -30.28 -4.91 0.06
N ASN A 328 -31.22 -4.77 1.00
CA ASN A 328 -32.65 -4.98 0.72
C ASN A 328 -33.18 -3.97 -0.27
N HIS A 329 -32.71 -2.71 -0.23
CA HIS A 329 -33.12 -1.68 -1.19
C HIS A 329 -32.55 -1.96 -2.60
N GLU A 330 -31.28 -2.36 -2.70
CA GLU A 330 -30.66 -2.75 -3.98
C GLU A 330 -31.35 -3.99 -4.57
N THR A 331 -31.70 -4.97 -3.77
CA THR A 331 -32.47 -6.15 -4.20
C THR A 331 -33.87 -5.77 -4.66
N CYS A 332 -34.54 -4.85 -3.97
CA CYS A 332 -35.87 -4.36 -4.37
C CYS A 332 -35.86 -3.61 -5.72
N LEU A 333 -34.84 -2.78 -5.95
CA LEU A 333 -34.66 -2.07 -7.23
C LEU A 333 -34.38 -3.01 -8.41
N LEU A 334 -33.70 -4.13 -8.18
CA LEU A 334 -33.49 -5.16 -9.21
C LEU A 334 -34.76 -5.90 -9.57
N TYR A 335 -35.72 -6.03 -8.64
CA TYR A 335 -37.04 -6.65 -8.91
C TYR A 335 -38.07 -5.69 -9.52
N THR A 336 -37.88 -4.38 -9.41
CA THR A 336 -38.82 -3.38 -9.96
C THR A 336 -38.43 -2.89 -11.34
N SER A 337 -37.28 -3.26 -11.89
CA SER A 337 -36.86 -2.91 -13.25
C SER A 337 -37.31 -3.90 -14.32
N ASP A 338 -37.97 -5.00 -13.94
CA ASP A 338 -38.47 -6.05 -14.84
C ASP A 338 -40.04 -6.14 -14.85
N ALA A 339 -40.76 -5.08 -14.43
CA ALA A 339 -42.23 -4.97 -14.51
C ALA A 339 -42.69 -4.00 -15.59
#